data_22cd0525adde3886ccdb738c3f1ac5e3
#
_entry.id   22cd0525adde3886ccdb738c3f1ac5e3
#
_cell.length_a   1.000
_cell.length_b   1.000
_cell.length_c   1.000
_cell.angle_alpha   90.00
_cell.angle_beta   90.00
_cell.angle_gamma   90.00
#
_symmetry.space_group_name_H-M   'P 1'
#
loop_
_entity.id
_entity.type
_entity.pdbx_description
1 polymer ?
#
loop_
_entity_poly.entity_id
_entity_poly.type
_entity_poly.pdbx_seq_one_letter_code
_entity_poly.pdbx_strand_id
1 'polypeptide(L)'
;MKTEAMLPAMQLIGWCKNIDRRCAAKFPDIFRPALMRALVKNGFLRPYTETYGWRLTADGYRWLAARGYPIQPDQHTQRAKRRFDNAAVAVTMYAAGISPFRDGIPAFCEQGGYLPAFILRARDGSHLLGSNQVVGFVRMADVLLAVHYPHPDRKVILQREHDCAEAMTLRSGCMDTGYLFCGESYGSIYRSLVGVYEENGTRRKQGYANLFRQSRFAYLLPCDGLGAVQLHLMCIPEFKSKLAPLLGGSAGSMIVQNMPDCDFIDPHYRLPARIMLDMELCRVPYAAWQAQKAGYSGLVLAAFETQKQFLEQLYPPPFYEFAVIPDDIITILKEGGTHAPPV
;
A
#
# COMPACT_ATOMS: atom_id res chain seq x y z
N MET A 1 1.77 -24.83 21.83
CA MET A 1 1.59 -23.53 21.14
C MET A 1 0.22 -23.54 20.50
N LYS A 2 -0.62 -22.50 20.71
CA LYS A 2 -1.98 -22.49 20.15
C LYS A 2 -1.93 -22.43 18.62
N THR A 3 -2.64 -23.29 17.92
CA THR A 3 -2.68 -23.40 16.46
C THR A 3 -3.03 -22.06 15.78
N GLU A 4 -3.97 -21.33 16.35
CA GLU A 4 -4.43 -20.02 15.85
C GLU A 4 -3.31 -18.98 15.73
N ALA A 5 -2.35 -18.98 16.69
CA ALA A 5 -1.24 -18.04 16.68
C ALA A 5 -0.18 -18.36 15.59
N MET A 6 -0.15 -19.60 15.09
CA MET A 6 0.83 -20.04 14.08
C MET A 6 0.34 -19.80 12.65
N LEU A 7 -0.97 -19.88 12.45
CA LEU A 7 -1.59 -19.96 11.14
C LEU A 7 -1.24 -18.78 10.23
N PRO A 8 -1.36 -17.51 10.66
CA PRO A 8 -1.05 -16.36 9.80
C PRO A 8 0.39 -16.38 9.28
N ALA A 9 1.36 -16.59 10.17
CA ALA A 9 2.77 -16.64 9.78
C ALA A 9 3.06 -17.80 8.80
N MET A 10 2.53 -18.97 9.08
CA MET A 10 2.70 -20.15 8.22
C MET A 10 2.05 -19.95 6.84
N GLN A 11 0.82 -19.41 6.78
CA GLN A 11 0.15 -19.12 5.52
C GLN A 11 0.92 -18.10 4.69
N LEU A 12 1.34 -16.98 5.28
CA LEU A 12 2.09 -15.93 4.57
C LEU A 12 3.44 -16.47 4.05
N ILE A 13 4.19 -17.21 4.87
CA ILE A 13 5.46 -17.81 4.44
C ILE A 13 5.22 -18.81 3.31
N GLY A 14 4.21 -19.65 3.42
CA GLY A 14 3.85 -20.61 2.38
C GLY A 14 3.39 -19.97 1.09
N TRP A 15 2.54 -18.95 1.18
CA TRP A 15 1.99 -18.20 0.05
C TRP A 15 3.07 -17.43 -0.71
N CYS A 16 3.87 -16.64 0.01
CA CYS A 16 4.97 -15.86 -0.55
C CYS A 16 6.20 -16.69 -0.90
N LYS A 17 6.26 -17.96 -0.48
CA LYS A 17 7.38 -18.92 -0.61
C LYS A 17 8.61 -18.57 0.23
N ASN A 18 8.72 -17.33 0.66
CA ASN A 18 9.82 -16.82 1.47
C ASN A 18 9.42 -15.48 2.11
N ILE A 19 9.77 -15.30 3.38
CA ILE A 19 9.66 -14.02 4.10
C ILE A 19 11.04 -13.68 4.63
N ASP A 20 11.56 -12.50 4.33
CA ASP A 20 12.84 -12.06 4.86
C ASP A 20 12.73 -11.57 6.31
N ARG A 21 13.88 -11.51 7.00
CA ARG A 21 13.92 -11.08 8.40
C ARG A 21 13.54 -9.61 8.58
N ARG A 22 13.82 -8.77 7.60
CA ARG A 22 13.50 -7.34 7.65
C ARG A 22 12.00 -7.11 7.56
N CYS A 23 11.35 -7.80 6.63
CA CYS A 23 9.90 -7.79 6.52
C CYS A 23 9.26 -8.29 7.82
N ALA A 24 9.70 -9.45 8.33
CA ALA A 24 9.15 -10.02 9.55
C ALA A 24 9.32 -9.09 10.78
N ALA A 25 10.43 -8.39 10.88
CA ALA A 25 10.67 -7.44 11.99
C ALA A 25 9.73 -6.23 11.99
N LYS A 26 9.20 -5.86 10.81
CA LYS A 26 8.22 -4.76 10.67
C LYS A 26 6.79 -5.15 11.09
N PHE A 27 6.53 -6.45 11.24
CA PHE A 27 5.22 -7.01 11.61
C PHE A 27 5.34 -7.98 12.79
N PRO A 28 5.75 -7.49 13.98
CA PRO A 28 6.03 -8.34 15.14
C PRO A 28 4.79 -9.07 15.68
N ASP A 29 3.59 -8.59 15.43
CA ASP A 29 2.35 -9.24 15.83
C ASP A 29 2.08 -10.51 15.03
N ILE A 30 2.52 -10.57 13.77
CA ILE A 30 2.40 -11.73 12.90
C ILE A 30 3.60 -12.66 13.10
N PHE A 31 4.83 -12.10 13.09
CA PHE A 31 6.09 -12.86 13.09
C PHE A 31 6.84 -12.72 14.41
N ARG A 32 6.18 -12.97 15.53
CA ARG A 32 6.79 -12.91 16.88
C ARG A 32 8.09 -13.71 16.93
N PRO A 33 9.21 -13.16 17.41
CA PRO A 33 10.49 -13.86 17.41
C PRO A 33 10.45 -15.22 18.13
N ALA A 34 9.69 -15.33 19.24
CA ALA A 34 9.49 -16.58 19.95
C ALA A 34 8.73 -17.62 19.11
N LEU A 35 7.68 -17.19 18.40
CA LEU A 35 6.93 -18.03 17.46
C LEU A 35 7.84 -18.55 16.34
N MET A 36 8.60 -17.66 15.70
CA MET A 36 9.49 -18.05 14.60
C MET A 36 10.55 -19.07 15.03
N ARG A 37 11.17 -18.87 16.20
CA ARG A 37 12.11 -19.85 16.77
C ARG A 37 11.44 -21.21 17.04
N ALA A 38 10.22 -21.19 17.59
CA ALA A 38 9.47 -22.43 17.84
C ALA A 38 9.10 -23.16 16.55
N LEU A 39 8.71 -22.45 15.48
CA LEU A 39 8.39 -23.03 14.18
C LEU A 39 9.62 -23.69 13.53
N VAL A 40 10.80 -23.05 13.67
CA VAL A 40 12.07 -23.66 13.21
C VAL A 40 12.42 -24.90 14.04
N LYS A 41 12.33 -24.82 15.38
CA LYS A 41 12.63 -25.93 16.27
C LYS A 41 11.72 -27.17 16.03
N ASN A 42 10.45 -26.90 15.69
CA ASN A 42 9.48 -27.97 15.39
C ASN A 42 9.55 -28.45 13.93
N GLY A 43 10.52 -28.01 13.15
CA GLY A 43 10.73 -28.46 11.78
C GLY A 43 9.75 -27.94 10.74
N PHE A 44 8.86 -27.00 11.08
CA PHE A 44 7.90 -26.43 10.11
C PHE A 44 8.54 -25.39 9.20
N LEU A 45 9.55 -24.67 9.70
CA LEU A 45 10.31 -23.66 8.96
C LEU A 45 11.78 -24.08 8.87
N ARG A 46 12.43 -23.64 7.80
CA ARG A 46 13.88 -23.67 7.68
C ARG A 46 14.41 -22.29 7.30
N PRO A 47 15.60 -21.89 7.75
CA PRO A 47 16.29 -20.73 7.22
C PRO A 47 16.50 -20.91 5.71
N TYR A 48 16.29 -19.85 4.94
CA TYR A 48 16.61 -19.87 3.51
C TYR A 48 18.11 -19.64 3.28
N THR A 49 18.64 -18.61 3.93
CA THR A 49 20.04 -18.37 4.26
C THR A 49 20.05 -17.57 5.54
N GLU A 50 21.20 -17.42 6.24
CA GLU A 50 21.24 -16.64 7.48
C GLU A 50 20.78 -15.18 7.30
N THR A 51 20.88 -14.63 6.08
CA THR A 51 20.54 -13.26 5.75
C THR A 51 19.13 -13.07 5.18
N TYR A 52 18.50 -14.09 4.60
CA TYR A 52 17.33 -13.90 3.75
C TYR A 52 15.97 -14.28 4.35
N GLY A 53 15.91 -15.04 5.45
CA GLY A 53 14.65 -15.30 6.14
C GLY A 53 14.23 -16.76 6.21
N TRP A 54 12.93 -17.06 6.08
CA TRP A 54 12.36 -18.37 6.32
C TRP A 54 11.55 -18.89 5.15
N ARG A 55 11.58 -20.25 5.01
CA ARG A 55 10.72 -21.03 4.11
C ARG A 55 10.02 -22.13 4.88
N LEU A 56 8.86 -22.57 4.37
CA LEU A 56 8.26 -23.81 4.84
C LEU A 56 9.11 -25.01 4.46
N THR A 57 9.12 -25.98 5.34
CA THR A 57 9.58 -27.35 5.06
C THR A 57 8.44 -28.18 4.46
N ALA A 58 8.71 -29.42 4.05
CA ALA A 58 7.66 -30.36 3.64
C ALA A 58 6.61 -30.57 4.76
N ASP A 59 7.06 -30.63 6.02
CA ASP A 59 6.18 -30.74 7.18
C ASP A 59 5.32 -29.50 7.38
N GLY A 60 5.87 -28.31 7.15
CA GLY A 60 5.12 -27.05 7.17
C GLY A 60 4.01 -27.02 6.13
N TYR A 61 4.28 -27.47 4.90
CA TYR A 61 3.24 -27.57 3.85
C TYR A 61 2.18 -28.62 4.20
N ARG A 62 2.58 -29.79 4.72
CA ARG A 62 1.65 -30.83 5.17
C ARG A 62 0.75 -30.32 6.30
N TRP A 63 1.33 -29.59 7.25
CA TRP A 63 0.61 -29.01 8.37
C TRP A 63 -0.48 -28.01 7.91
N LEU A 64 -0.19 -27.16 6.92
CA LEU A 64 -1.16 -26.25 6.32
C LEU A 64 -2.25 -27.00 5.55
N ALA A 65 -1.87 -27.97 4.72
CA ALA A 65 -2.81 -28.76 3.93
C ALA A 65 -3.81 -29.52 4.81
N ALA A 66 -3.34 -30.11 5.92
CA ALA A 66 -4.20 -30.80 6.90
C ALA A 66 -5.22 -29.86 7.59
N ARG A 67 -5.09 -28.53 7.43
CA ARG A 67 -5.99 -27.51 7.98
C ARG A 67 -6.82 -26.81 6.93
N GLY A 68 -6.87 -27.34 5.72
CA GLY A 68 -7.65 -26.79 4.62
C GLY A 68 -6.96 -25.65 3.87
N TYR A 69 -5.64 -25.47 4.05
CA TYR A 69 -4.84 -24.46 3.34
C TYR A 69 -3.79 -25.11 2.43
N PRO A 70 -4.19 -25.81 1.35
CA PRO A 70 -3.25 -26.48 0.46
C PRO A 70 -2.49 -25.43 -0.37
N ILE A 71 -1.23 -25.20 -0.01
CA ILE A 71 -0.32 -24.32 -0.74
C ILE A 71 0.70 -25.19 -1.47
N GLN A 72 0.82 -25.03 -2.78
CA GLN A 72 1.80 -25.75 -3.58
C GLN A 72 3.22 -25.31 -3.22
N PRO A 73 4.17 -26.23 -3.00
CA PRO A 73 5.58 -25.90 -2.86
C PRO A 73 6.08 -25.19 -4.12
N ASP A 74 7.06 -24.33 -3.92
CA ASP A 74 7.70 -23.65 -5.04
C ASP A 74 8.64 -24.61 -5.79
N GLN A 75 8.42 -24.77 -7.07
CA GLN A 75 9.25 -25.59 -7.94
C GLN A 75 10.39 -24.80 -8.62
N HIS A 76 10.39 -23.47 -8.54
CA HIS A 76 11.34 -22.63 -9.25
C HIS A 76 12.12 -21.69 -8.32
N THR A 77 13.43 -21.62 -8.54
CA THR A 77 14.38 -20.75 -7.81
C THR A 77 14.35 -19.29 -8.26
N GLN A 78 13.23 -18.80 -8.82
CA GLN A 78 13.18 -17.46 -9.39
C GLN A 78 13.56 -16.37 -8.38
N ARG A 79 14.45 -15.51 -8.82
CA ARG A 79 14.90 -14.20 -8.30
C ARG A 79 14.41 -13.85 -6.89
N ALA A 80 15.20 -14.20 -5.89
CA ALA A 80 14.89 -14.03 -4.46
C ALA A 80 14.41 -12.60 -4.13
N LYS A 81 15.06 -11.58 -4.70
CA LYS A 81 14.70 -10.15 -4.48
C LYS A 81 13.24 -9.85 -4.81
N ARG A 82 12.75 -10.30 -5.97
CA ARG A 82 11.34 -10.07 -6.37
C ARG A 82 10.34 -10.76 -5.45
N ARG A 83 10.72 -11.89 -4.86
CA ARG A 83 9.86 -12.58 -3.88
C ARG A 83 9.77 -11.82 -2.59
N PHE A 84 10.86 -11.18 -2.15
CA PHE A 84 10.85 -10.34 -0.97
C PHE A 84 9.94 -9.12 -1.16
N ASP A 85 10.00 -8.47 -2.33
CA ASP A 85 9.12 -7.35 -2.65
C ASP A 85 7.64 -7.78 -2.64
N ASN A 86 7.33 -8.90 -3.29
CA ASN A 86 5.97 -9.49 -3.28
C ASN A 86 5.53 -9.86 -1.86
N ALA A 87 6.44 -10.40 -1.05
CA ALA A 87 6.16 -10.80 0.32
C ALA A 87 5.90 -9.57 1.20
N ALA A 88 6.72 -8.52 1.09
CA ALA A 88 6.53 -7.29 1.84
C ALA A 88 5.15 -6.68 1.57
N VAL A 89 4.75 -6.61 0.30
CA VAL A 89 3.42 -6.12 -0.09
C VAL A 89 2.31 -7.03 0.44
N ALA A 90 2.43 -8.35 0.25
CA ALA A 90 1.40 -9.30 0.70
C ALA A 90 1.20 -9.29 2.23
N VAL A 91 2.29 -9.15 2.99
CA VAL A 91 2.24 -9.02 4.45
C VAL A 91 1.57 -7.71 4.86
N THR A 92 1.89 -6.60 4.18
CA THR A 92 1.25 -5.30 4.44
C THR A 92 -0.25 -5.35 4.14
N MET A 93 -0.66 -5.96 3.01
CA MET A 93 -2.07 -6.20 2.69
C MET A 93 -2.77 -7.00 3.79
N TYR A 94 -2.14 -8.11 4.22
CA TYR A 94 -2.70 -8.95 5.28
C TYR A 94 -2.85 -8.19 6.61
N ALA A 95 -1.83 -7.43 7.01
CA ALA A 95 -1.85 -6.62 8.23
C ALA A 95 -2.92 -5.50 8.17
N ALA A 96 -3.25 -5.01 6.98
CA ALA A 96 -4.35 -4.07 6.74
C ALA A 96 -5.74 -4.72 6.75
N GLY A 97 -5.85 -6.05 6.92
CA GLY A 97 -7.10 -6.78 6.85
C GLY A 97 -7.51 -7.23 5.44
N ILE A 98 -6.64 -7.03 4.44
CA ILE A 98 -6.88 -7.45 3.06
C ILE A 98 -6.26 -8.84 2.85
N SER A 99 -7.07 -9.84 2.51
CA SER A 99 -6.56 -11.19 2.27
C SER A 99 -5.72 -11.26 0.98
N PRO A 100 -4.42 -11.62 1.06
CA PRO A 100 -3.59 -11.86 -0.13
C PRO A 100 -3.75 -13.29 -0.69
N PHE A 101 -4.52 -14.17 -0.03
CA PHE A 101 -4.64 -15.60 -0.34
C PHE A 101 -5.65 -15.92 -1.43
N ARG A 102 -5.92 -14.97 -2.29
CA ARG A 102 -6.87 -15.13 -3.38
C ARG A 102 -6.20 -15.71 -4.60
N ASP A 103 -6.82 -16.70 -5.17
CA ASP A 103 -6.29 -17.46 -6.29
C ASP A 103 -7.05 -17.23 -7.62
N GLY A 104 -7.98 -16.28 -7.68
CA GLY A 104 -8.82 -16.04 -8.85
C GLY A 104 -9.21 -14.59 -9.13
N ILE A 105 -9.59 -14.32 -10.37
CA ILE A 105 -10.06 -13.01 -10.87
C ILE A 105 -11.34 -12.50 -10.16
N PRO A 106 -12.28 -13.33 -9.68
CA PRO A 106 -13.44 -12.84 -8.90
C PRO A 106 -13.08 -11.97 -7.69
N ALA A 107 -11.83 -12.03 -7.25
CA ALA A 107 -11.31 -11.18 -6.18
C ALA A 107 -11.44 -9.67 -6.45
N PHE A 108 -11.55 -9.26 -7.70
CA PHE A 108 -11.70 -7.85 -8.07
C PHE A 108 -13.10 -7.28 -7.84
N CYS A 109 -14.10 -8.13 -7.63
CA CYS A 109 -15.47 -7.68 -7.44
C CYS A 109 -15.72 -7.12 -6.03
N GLU A 110 -14.81 -7.37 -5.07
CA GLU A 110 -14.95 -6.93 -3.68
C GLU A 110 -14.07 -5.71 -3.40
N GLN A 111 -14.61 -4.73 -2.70
CA GLN A 111 -13.85 -3.60 -2.21
C GLN A 111 -12.71 -4.08 -1.29
N GLY A 112 -11.52 -3.52 -1.44
CA GLY A 112 -10.33 -3.97 -0.71
C GLY A 112 -9.81 -5.34 -1.14
N GLY A 113 -10.25 -5.88 -2.29
CA GLY A 113 -9.70 -7.12 -2.84
C GLY A 113 -8.28 -6.91 -3.38
N TYR A 114 -7.35 -7.81 -3.03
CA TYR A 114 -5.98 -7.81 -3.56
C TYR A 114 -5.72 -9.08 -4.36
N LEU A 115 -5.15 -8.92 -5.55
CA LEU A 115 -4.73 -10.04 -6.41
C LEU A 115 -3.23 -9.93 -6.72
N PRO A 116 -2.40 -10.83 -6.19
CA PRO A 116 -0.98 -10.84 -6.47
C PRO A 116 -0.69 -11.15 -7.95
N ALA A 117 0.23 -10.40 -8.56
CA ALA A 117 0.59 -10.59 -9.97
C ALA A 117 1.21 -11.95 -10.28
N PHE A 118 1.81 -12.63 -9.29
CA PHE A 118 2.36 -13.98 -9.51
C PHE A 118 1.26 -15.03 -9.77
N ILE A 119 0.06 -14.85 -9.21
CA ILE A 119 -1.09 -15.71 -9.51
C ILE A 119 -1.55 -15.50 -10.95
N LEU A 120 -1.65 -14.26 -11.41
CA LEU A 120 -2.02 -13.95 -12.78
C LEU A 120 -1.02 -14.52 -13.77
N ARG A 121 0.29 -14.39 -13.49
CA ARG A 121 1.34 -14.95 -14.34
C ARG A 121 1.30 -16.48 -14.45
N ALA A 122 0.93 -17.14 -13.36
CA ALA A 122 0.85 -18.60 -13.34
C ALA A 122 -0.34 -19.15 -14.12
N ARG A 123 -1.46 -18.42 -14.15
CA ARG A 123 -2.73 -18.89 -14.74
C ARG A 123 -2.93 -18.49 -16.21
N ASP A 124 -2.60 -17.25 -16.55
CA ASP A 124 -2.99 -16.71 -17.85
C ASP A 124 -2.01 -17.04 -18.98
N GLY A 125 -0.79 -17.47 -18.67
CA GLY A 125 0.29 -17.47 -19.67
C GLY A 125 0.41 -16.09 -20.34
N SER A 126 -0.23 -15.07 -19.73
CA SER A 126 -0.55 -13.83 -20.40
C SER A 126 0.71 -13.02 -20.63
N HIS A 127 0.94 -12.71 -21.86
CA HIS A 127 1.96 -11.77 -22.32
C HIS A 127 1.84 -10.40 -21.64
N LEU A 128 0.66 -10.05 -21.11
CA LEU A 128 0.38 -8.79 -20.41
C LEU A 128 1.25 -8.58 -19.17
N LEU A 129 1.44 -9.62 -18.33
CA LEU A 129 2.22 -9.51 -17.10
C LEU A 129 3.68 -9.98 -17.22
N GLY A 130 4.13 -10.42 -18.37
CA GLY A 130 5.44 -11.06 -18.64
C GLY A 130 6.60 -10.54 -17.80
N SER A 131 7.33 -9.56 -18.30
CA SER A 131 8.52 -8.98 -17.65
C SER A 131 8.24 -7.69 -16.85
N ASN A 132 6.98 -7.29 -16.67
CA ASN A 132 6.64 -6.06 -15.97
C ASN A 132 6.88 -6.13 -14.45
N GLN A 133 6.92 -4.95 -13.79
CA GLN A 133 7.25 -4.79 -12.37
C GLN A 133 6.02 -4.75 -11.47
N VAL A 134 4.81 -4.88 -12.02
CA VAL A 134 3.58 -4.95 -11.23
C VAL A 134 3.65 -6.12 -10.25
N VAL A 135 3.43 -5.84 -8.97
CA VAL A 135 3.44 -6.80 -7.87
C VAL A 135 2.05 -7.40 -7.66
N GLY A 136 1.02 -6.62 -7.93
CA GLY A 136 -0.38 -7.03 -7.79
C GLY A 136 -1.33 -5.91 -8.19
N PHE A 137 -2.60 -6.16 -7.92
CA PHE A 137 -3.67 -5.18 -8.09
C PHE A 137 -4.53 -5.15 -6.84
N VAL A 138 -4.96 -3.96 -6.41
CA VAL A 138 -5.89 -3.80 -5.29
C VAL A 138 -7.04 -2.90 -5.72
N ARG A 139 -8.26 -3.30 -5.39
CA ARG A 139 -9.46 -2.53 -5.66
C ARG A 139 -9.79 -1.63 -4.47
N MET A 140 -9.91 -0.33 -4.71
CA MET A 140 -10.37 0.68 -3.76
C MET A 140 -11.58 1.40 -4.35
N ALA A 141 -12.76 1.12 -3.84
CA ALA A 141 -14.03 1.58 -4.43
C ALA A 141 -14.08 1.28 -5.95
N ASP A 142 -14.21 2.30 -6.79
CA ASP A 142 -14.27 2.17 -8.25
C ASP A 142 -12.92 2.36 -8.96
N VAL A 143 -11.83 2.38 -8.19
CA VAL A 143 -10.47 2.52 -8.71
C VAL A 143 -9.73 1.20 -8.57
N LEU A 144 -9.10 0.74 -9.65
CA LEU A 144 -8.13 -0.35 -9.61
C LEU A 144 -6.73 0.23 -9.51
N LEU A 145 -6.04 -0.05 -8.41
CA LEU A 145 -4.66 0.36 -8.19
C LEU A 145 -3.70 -0.73 -8.65
N ALA A 146 -2.87 -0.43 -9.64
CA ALA A 146 -1.72 -1.26 -9.99
C ALA A 146 -0.63 -1.07 -8.91
N VAL A 147 -0.26 -2.16 -8.25
CA VAL A 147 0.71 -2.14 -7.15
C VAL A 147 2.11 -2.35 -7.69
N HIS A 148 3.00 -1.41 -7.40
CA HIS A 148 4.40 -1.43 -7.80
C HIS A 148 5.33 -1.41 -6.58
N TYR A 149 6.46 -2.10 -6.69
CA TYR A 149 7.57 -1.96 -5.75
C TYR A 149 8.77 -1.38 -6.50
N PRO A 150 8.92 -0.04 -6.54
CA PRO A 150 9.94 0.62 -7.33
C PRO A 150 11.35 0.40 -6.79
N HIS A 151 12.29 0.19 -7.70
CA HIS A 151 13.72 0.12 -7.38
C HIS A 151 14.44 1.27 -8.06
N PRO A 152 15.42 1.92 -7.38
CA PRO A 152 16.10 3.10 -7.92
C PRO A 152 16.87 2.82 -9.23
N ASP A 153 17.31 1.56 -9.42
CA ASP A 153 18.16 1.17 -10.55
C ASP A 153 17.36 0.85 -11.82
N ARG A 154 16.04 1.00 -11.82
CA ARG A 154 15.18 0.59 -12.93
C ARG A 154 14.15 1.65 -13.26
N LYS A 155 13.82 1.73 -14.54
CA LYS A 155 12.61 2.44 -14.96
C LYS A 155 11.38 1.80 -14.31
N VAL A 156 10.58 2.60 -13.61
CA VAL A 156 9.52 2.08 -12.74
C VAL A 156 8.27 1.68 -13.52
N ILE A 157 7.72 2.52 -14.37
CA ILE A 157 6.57 2.16 -15.21
C ILE A 157 6.98 2.15 -16.68
N LEU A 158 6.70 1.06 -17.34
CA LEU A 158 6.80 0.91 -18.79
C LEU A 158 5.41 1.10 -19.40
N GLN A 159 5.33 1.51 -20.66
CA GLN A 159 4.05 1.64 -21.36
C GLN A 159 3.19 0.37 -21.22
N ARG A 160 3.80 -0.79 -21.41
CA ARG A 160 3.12 -2.10 -21.24
C ARG A 160 2.54 -2.35 -19.85
N GLU A 161 3.07 -1.71 -18.80
CA GLU A 161 2.53 -1.82 -17.43
C GLU A 161 1.30 -0.95 -17.26
N HIS A 162 1.30 0.20 -17.91
CA HIS A 162 0.13 1.05 -18.02
C HIS A 162 -0.99 0.36 -18.79
N ASP A 163 -0.68 -0.19 -19.98
CA ASP A 163 -1.63 -0.93 -20.82
C ASP A 163 -2.21 -2.15 -20.06
N CYS A 164 -1.37 -2.82 -19.26
CA CYS A 164 -1.81 -3.91 -18.40
C CYS A 164 -2.77 -3.42 -17.29
N ALA A 165 -2.46 -2.29 -16.65
CA ALA A 165 -3.30 -1.73 -15.61
C ALA A 165 -4.67 -1.32 -16.16
N GLU A 166 -4.72 -0.69 -17.33
CA GLU A 166 -5.96 -0.34 -18.02
C GLU A 166 -6.79 -1.58 -18.40
N ALA A 167 -6.14 -2.60 -18.99
CA ALA A 167 -6.82 -3.84 -19.34
C ALA A 167 -7.40 -4.56 -18.11
N MET A 168 -6.69 -4.52 -16.98
CA MET A 168 -7.17 -5.10 -15.72
C MET A 168 -8.31 -4.27 -15.11
N THR A 169 -8.27 -2.95 -15.24
CA THR A 169 -9.35 -2.05 -14.82
C THR A 169 -10.64 -2.38 -15.54
N LEU A 170 -10.60 -2.52 -16.86
CA LEU A 170 -11.76 -2.94 -17.67
C LEU A 170 -12.30 -4.31 -17.24
N ARG A 171 -11.42 -5.29 -17.00
CA ARG A 171 -11.82 -6.64 -16.55
C ARG A 171 -12.43 -6.67 -15.16
N SER A 172 -12.04 -5.74 -14.30
CA SER A 172 -12.52 -5.66 -12.92
C SER A 172 -13.84 -4.90 -12.78
N GLY A 173 -14.31 -4.24 -13.85
CA GLY A 173 -15.45 -3.35 -13.81
C GLY A 173 -15.21 -2.07 -12.99
N CYS A 174 -13.95 -1.71 -12.74
CA CYS A 174 -13.60 -0.41 -12.17
C CYS A 174 -13.67 0.69 -13.22
N MET A 175 -13.92 1.92 -12.78
CA MET A 175 -14.03 3.07 -13.68
C MET A 175 -12.68 3.74 -13.94
N ASP A 176 -11.79 3.72 -12.95
CA ASP A 176 -10.52 4.43 -12.97
C ASP A 176 -9.35 3.50 -12.69
N THR A 177 -8.20 3.84 -13.29
CA THR A 177 -6.90 3.22 -13.02
C THR A 177 -6.06 4.13 -12.15
N GLY A 178 -5.41 3.56 -11.15
CA GLY A 178 -4.46 4.28 -10.29
C GLY A 178 -3.22 3.46 -9.98
N TYR A 179 -2.34 4.01 -9.17
CA TYR A 179 -1.07 3.42 -8.81
C TYR A 179 -0.86 3.42 -7.30
N LEU A 180 -0.38 2.31 -6.76
CA LEU A 180 0.07 2.18 -5.38
C LEU A 180 1.55 1.80 -5.39
N PHE A 181 2.40 2.74 -4.99
CA PHE A 181 3.84 2.54 -4.94
C PHE A 181 4.25 2.11 -3.53
N CYS A 182 4.68 0.86 -3.41
CA CYS A 182 5.09 0.25 -2.15
C CYS A 182 6.62 0.26 -1.99
N GLY A 183 7.11 0.28 -0.76
CA GLY A 183 8.55 0.23 -0.51
C GLY A 183 8.93 0.24 0.97
N GLU A 184 10.19 0.51 1.28
CA GLU A 184 10.69 0.50 2.65
C GLU A 184 10.24 1.72 3.48
N SER A 185 10.12 2.88 2.83
CA SER A 185 9.69 4.16 3.43
C SER A 185 9.21 5.13 2.35
N TYR A 186 8.45 6.17 2.73
CA TYR A 186 7.99 7.22 1.80
C TYR A 186 9.16 7.83 1.01
N GLY A 187 10.25 8.19 1.70
CA GLY A 187 11.42 8.79 1.06
C GLY A 187 12.13 7.84 0.08
N SER A 188 12.21 6.53 0.38
CA SER A 188 12.80 5.55 -0.54
C SER A 188 11.95 5.34 -1.78
N ILE A 189 10.62 5.26 -1.62
CA ILE A 189 9.67 5.17 -2.71
C ILE A 189 9.80 6.39 -3.62
N TYR A 190 9.67 7.59 -3.03
CA TYR A 190 9.72 8.84 -3.78
C TYR A 190 11.03 9.00 -4.56
N ARG A 191 12.18 8.75 -3.93
CA ARG A 191 13.49 8.79 -4.61
C ARG A 191 13.56 7.82 -5.80
N SER A 192 12.98 6.63 -5.68
CA SER A 192 12.92 5.68 -6.79
C SER A 192 12.03 6.17 -7.93
N LEU A 193 11.01 6.99 -7.64
CA LEU A 193 10.08 7.53 -8.62
C LEU A 193 10.60 8.76 -9.36
N VAL A 194 11.40 9.61 -8.71
CA VAL A 194 11.89 10.88 -9.28
C VAL A 194 13.39 10.87 -9.58
N GLY A 195 14.09 9.81 -9.20
CA GLY A 195 15.53 9.68 -9.31
C GLY A 195 16.04 9.45 -10.73
N VAL A 196 17.24 8.92 -10.81
CA VAL A 196 17.93 8.57 -12.06
C VAL A 196 18.11 7.07 -12.10
N TYR A 197 17.84 6.44 -13.24
CA TYR A 197 18.13 5.04 -13.51
C TYR A 197 19.13 4.90 -14.67
N GLU A 198 19.74 3.74 -14.78
CA GLU A 198 20.67 3.43 -15.88
C GLU A 198 20.01 2.47 -16.87
N GLU A 199 20.06 2.83 -18.16
CA GLU A 199 19.56 2.01 -19.26
C GLU A 199 20.62 1.97 -20.36
N ASN A 200 21.16 0.77 -20.63
CA ASN A 200 22.20 0.54 -21.64
C ASN A 200 23.42 1.46 -21.45
N GLY A 201 23.91 1.63 -20.22
CA GLY A 201 25.04 2.49 -19.91
C GLY A 201 24.74 4.00 -19.92
N THR A 202 23.48 4.38 -20.15
CA THR A 202 23.07 5.79 -20.18
C THR A 202 22.22 6.12 -18.95
N ARG A 203 22.60 7.18 -18.23
CA ARG A 203 21.83 7.71 -17.10
C ARG A 203 20.60 8.47 -17.62
N ARG A 204 19.43 8.05 -17.18
CA ARG A 204 18.15 8.67 -17.55
C ARG A 204 17.38 9.06 -16.29
N LYS A 205 16.70 10.21 -16.35
CA LYS A 205 15.83 10.66 -15.25
C LYS A 205 14.50 9.93 -15.31
N GLN A 206 14.00 9.52 -14.16
CA GLN A 206 12.63 9.01 -14.03
C GLN A 206 11.64 10.13 -14.38
N GLY A 207 10.66 9.83 -15.21
CA GLY A 207 9.67 10.82 -15.67
C GLY A 207 8.49 11.05 -14.69
N TYR A 208 8.59 10.56 -13.47
CA TYR A 208 7.44 10.45 -12.56
C TYR A 208 7.03 11.71 -11.83
N ALA A 209 7.84 12.76 -11.87
CA ALA A 209 7.36 14.09 -11.50
C ALA A 209 6.13 14.51 -12.33
N ASN A 210 6.08 14.07 -13.60
CA ASN A 210 4.92 14.26 -14.46
C ASN A 210 3.77 13.30 -14.11
N LEU A 211 4.06 12.07 -13.70
CA LEU A 211 3.05 11.12 -13.26
C LEU A 211 2.23 11.68 -12.09
N PHE A 212 2.89 12.26 -11.08
CA PHE A 212 2.20 12.88 -9.93
C PHE A 212 1.33 14.08 -10.32
N ARG A 213 1.60 14.71 -11.47
CA ARG A 213 0.76 15.80 -12.00
C ARG A 213 -0.40 15.31 -12.87
N GLN A 214 -0.23 14.17 -13.54
CA GLN A 214 -1.17 13.67 -14.53
C GLN A 214 -2.05 12.54 -13.99
N SER A 215 -1.55 11.75 -13.05
CA SER A 215 -2.35 10.66 -12.45
C SER A 215 -3.39 11.21 -11.50
N ARG A 216 -4.63 10.74 -11.70
CA ARG A 216 -5.74 11.05 -10.81
C ARG A 216 -5.60 10.36 -9.45
N PHE A 217 -4.97 9.18 -9.42
CA PHE A 217 -4.79 8.36 -8.24
C PHE A 217 -3.37 7.79 -8.20
N ALA A 218 -2.53 8.31 -7.32
CA ALA A 218 -1.18 7.80 -7.10
C ALA A 218 -0.78 7.97 -5.62
N TYR A 219 -0.57 6.84 -4.96
CA TYR A 219 -0.37 6.74 -3.52
C TYR A 219 1.01 6.15 -3.20
N LEU A 220 1.63 6.61 -2.11
CA LEU A 220 2.85 6.00 -1.56
C LEU A 220 2.48 5.18 -0.32
N LEU A 221 3.02 3.95 -0.23
CA LEU A 221 2.71 3.02 0.86
C LEU A 221 3.99 2.34 1.37
N PRO A 222 4.48 2.64 2.58
CA PRO A 222 5.57 1.89 3.18
C PRO A 222 5.09 0.47 3.54
N CYS A 223 5.97 -0.53 3.36
CA CYS A 223 5.68 -1.91 3.73
C CYS A 223 6.04 -2.16 5.20
N ASP A 224 5.25 -1.59 6.10
CA ASP A 224 5.37 -1.71 7.56
C ASP A 224 4.01 -1.54 8.26
N GLY A 225 4.01 -1.49 9.59
CA GLY A 225 2.79 -1.32 10.38
C GLY A 225 2.04 -0.03 10.07
N LEU A 226 2.74 1.09 9.82
CA LEU A 226 2.11 2.36 9.46
C LEU A 226 1.44 2.27 8.08
N GLY A 227 2.12 1.69 7.09
CA GLY A 227 1.52 1.45 5.77
C GLY A 227 0.30 0.52 5.85
N ALA A 228 0.30 -0.46 6.75
CA ALA A 228 -0.88 -1.29 6.98
C ALA A 228 -2.06 -0.47 7.54
N VAL A 229 -1.81 0.43 8.49
CA VAL A 229 -2.83 1.36 9.02
C VAL A 229 -3.34 2.29 7.92
N GLN A 230 -2.44 2.91 7.15
CA GLN A 230 -2.79 3.75 6.00
C GLN A 230 -3.70 3.01 5.02
N LEU A 231 -3.31 1.80 4.61
CA LEU A 231 -4.05 0.99 3.66
C LEU A 231 -5.43 0.57 4.22
N HIS A 232 -5.50 0.24 5.53
CA HIS A 232 -6.77 -0.03 6.20
C HIS A 232 -7.72 1.17 6.12
N LEU A 233 -7.23 2.38 6.40
CA LEU A 233 -8.03 3.61 6.30
C LEU A 233 -8.52 3.85 4.87
N MET A 234 -7.68 3.62 3.87
CA MET A 234 -8.05 3.76 2.44
C MET A 234 -9.17 2.78 2.03
N CYS A 235 -9.33 1.66 2.75
CA CYS A 235 -10.44 0.72 2.53
C CYS A 235 -11.77 1.20 3.14
N ILE A 236 -11.76 2.18 4.03
CA ILE A 236 -12.96 2.76 4.63
C ILE A 236 -13.58 3.73 3.60
N PRO A 237 -14.82 3.50 3.13
CA PRO A 237 -15.46 4.41 2.20
C PRO A 237 -15.52 5.83 2.78
N GLU A 238 -15.10 6.81 1.96
CA GLU A 238 -15.13 8.24 2.32
C GLU A 238 -14.39 8.57 3.64
N PHE A 239 -13.29 7.86 3.94
CA PHE A 239 -12.60 8.01 5.22
C PHE A 239 -12.19 9.47 5.51
N LYS A 240 -11.83 10.27 4.49
CA LYS A 240 -11.48 11.69 4.67
C LYS A 240 -12.69 12.50 5.14
N SER A 241 -13.85 12.29 4.55
CA SER A 241 -15.09 12.97 4.95
C SER A 241 -15.53 12.59 6.37
N LYS A 242 -15.25 11.35 6.79
CA LYS A 242 -15.52 10.87 8.16
C LYS A 242 -14.50 11.41 9.17
N LEU A 243 -13.26 11.63 8.73
CA LEU A 243 -12.19 12.11 9.59
C LEU A 243 -12.23 13.64 9.79
N ALA A 244 -12.59 14.40 8.76
CA ALA A 244 -12.59 15.86 8.82
C ALA A 244 -13.36 16.45 10.03
N PRO A 245 -14.57 15.99 10.39
CA PRO A 245 -15.27 16.46 11.58
C PRO A 245 -14.53 16.15 12.89
N LEU A 246 -13.84 15.00 12.98
CA LEU A 246 -13.08 14.61 14.17
C LEU A 246 -11.85 15.49 14.39
N LEU A 247 -11.35 16.12 13.33
CA LEU A 247 -10.28 17.11 13.39
C LEU A 247 -10.79 18.54 13.68
N GLY A 248 -12.06 18.68 14.06
CA GLY A 248 -12.69 19.97 14.31
C GLY A 248 -13.04 20.76 13.04
N GLY A 249 -12.92 20.10 11.90
CA GLY A 249 -13.18 20.73 10.60
C GLY A 249 -14.67 20.89 10.31
N SER A 250 -15.01 22.02 9.70
CA SER A 250 -16.34 22.25 9.13
C SER A 250 -16.44 21.50 7.80
N ALA A 251 -16.66 20.16 7.85
CA ALA A 251 -16.95 19.38 6.66
C ALA A 251 -18.26 19.88 6.04
N GLY A 252 -18.25 20.16 4.75
CA GLY A 252 -19.46 20.61 4.03
C GLY A 252 -19.72 22.11 4.05
N SER A 253 -18.77 22.94 4.51
CA SER A 253 -18.88 24.38 4.31
C SER A 253 -18.87 24.72 2.81
N MET A 254 -19.65 25.74 2.37
CA MET A 254 -19.62 26.22 0.97
C MET A 254 -18.22 26.54 0.47
N ILE A 255 -17.29 26.86 1.38
CA ILE A 255 -15.89 27.14 1.09
C ILE A 255 -15.19 25.86 0.58
N VAL A 256 -15.39 24.71 1.26
CA VAL A 256 -14.79 23.42 0.84
C VAL A 256 -15.43 22.92 -0.46
N GLN A 257 -16.71 23.19 -0.69
CA GLN A 257 -17.38 22.81 -1.96
C GLN A 257 -16.75 23.46 -3.19
N ASN A 258 -16.16 24.65 -3.05
CA ASN A 258 -15.44 25.33 -4.12
C ASN A 258 -13.96 24.91 -4.26
N MET A 259 -13.48 24.05 -3.34
CA MET A 259 -12.11 23.55 -3.30
C MET A 259 -12.12 22.02 -3.17
N PRO A 260 -12.47 21.28 -4.23
CA PRO A 260 -12.69 19.81 -4.16
C PRO A 260 -11.46 18.99 -3.79
N ASP A 261 -10.26 19.57 -3.86
CA ASP A 261 -9.03 18.91 -3.42
C ASP A 261 -8.65 19.26 -1.96
N CYS A 262 -9.46 20.06 -1.25
CA CYS A 262 -9.35 20.32 0.19
C CYS A 262 -10.45 19.57 0.93
N ASP A 263 -10.13 19.00 2.10
CA ASP A 263 -11.04 18.14 2.86
C ASP A 263 -11.83 18.91 3.93
N PHE A 264 -11.24 19.96 4.53
CA PHE A 264 -11.86 20.80 5.55
C PHE A 264 -11.14 22.16 5.69
N ILE A 265 -11.66 23.05 6.56
CA ILE A 265 -10.93 24.23 7.03
C ILE A 265 -10.38 23.94 8.41
N ASP A 266 -9.05 24.00 8.55
CA ASP A 266 -8.39 23.76 9.82
C ASP A 266 -8.73 24.85 10.84
N PRO A 267 -9.24 24.52 12.03
CA PRO A 267 -9.71 25.52 13.01
C PRO A 267 -8.58 26.32 13.64
N HIS A 268 -7.38 25.76 13.75
CA HIS A 268 -6.22 26.41 14.36
C HIS A 268 -5.59 27.41 13.40
N TYR A 269 -5.26 26.97 12.19
CA TYR A 269 -4.63 27.83 11.16
C TYR A 269 -5.62 28.69 10.40
N ARG A 270 -6.92 28.36 10.40
CA ARG A 270 -7.99 28.97 9.61
C ARG A 270 -7.69 28.92 8.10
N LEU A 271 -7.01 27.88 7.67
CA LEU A 271 -6.60 27.62 6.29
C LEU A 271 -7.32 26.38 5.76
N PRO A 272 -7.48 26.26 4.42
CA PRO A 272 -7.89 25.02 3.81
C PRO A 272 -6.91 23.90 4.19
N ALA A 273 -7.45 22.71 4.46
CA ALA A 273 -6.67 21.56 4.87
C ALA A 273 -6.92 20.37 3.96
N ARG A 274 -5.85 19.61 3.69
CA ARG A 274 -5.91 18.34 3.02
C ARG A 274 -5.42 17.22 3.94
N ILE A 275 -6.22 16.15 4.03
CA ILE A 275 -5.86 14.94 4.77
C ILE A 275 -4.92 14.10 3.89
N MET A 276 -3.70 13.90 4.38
CA MET A 276 -2.61 13.22 3.66
C MET A 276 -2.37 11.78 4.13
N LEU A 277 -3.29 11.18 4.87
CA LEU A 277 -3.13 9.81 5.40
C LEU A 277 -2.98 8.74 4.30
N ASP A 278 -3.52 8.98 3.12
CA ASP A 278 -3.35 8.13 1.94
C ASP A 278 -2.06 8.41 1.16
N MET A 279 -1.35 9.50 1.48
CA MET A 279 -0.14 9.96 0.77
C MET A 279 -0.36 10.15 -0.74
N GLU A 280 -1.50 10.75 -1.10
CA GLU A 280 -1.85 11.12 -2.47
C GLU A 280 -1.19 12.45 -2.88
N LEU A 281 0.10 12.40 -3.21
CA LEU A 281 0.91 13.59 -3.49
C LEU A 281 0.45 14.34 -4.75
N CYS A 282 -0.15 13.66 -5.72
CA CYS A 282 -0.56 14.25 -6.99
C CYS A 282 -1.63 15.35 -6.85
N ARG A 283 -2.40 15.32 -5.75
CA ARG A 283 -3.47 16.28 -5.48
C ARG A 283 -3.02 17.53 -4.72
N VAL A 284 -1.86 17.48 -4.06
CA VAL A 284 -1.37 18.61 -3.26
C VAL A 284 -1.19 19.88 -4.08
N PRO A 285 -0.61 19.87 -5.32
CA PRO A 285 -0.51 21.06 -6.14
C PRO A 285 -1.87 21.66 -6.54
N TYR A 286 -2.88 20.82 -6.73
CA TYR A 286 -4.24 21.28 -7.05
C TYR A 286 -4.92 21.92 -5.85
N ALA A 287 -4.81 21.29 -4.67
CA ALA A 287 -5.31 21.87 -3.42
C ALA A 287 -4.65 23.24 -3.13
N ALA A 288 -3.33 23.35 -3.32
CA ALA A 288 -2.60 24.58 -3.17
C ALA A 288 -3.08 25.67 -4.13
N TRP A 289 -3.26 25.33 -5.40
CA TRP A 289 -3.78 26.26 -6.39
C TRP A 289 -5.22 26.72 -6.06
N GLN A 290 -6.09 25.81 -5.61
CA GLN A 290 -7.46 26.14 -5.20
C GLN A 290 -7.48 27.07 -4.00
N ALA A 291 -6.63 26.80 -2.97
CA ALA A 291 -6.49 27.65 -1.80
C ALA A 291 -6.04 29.07 -2.19
N GLN A 292 -5.02 29.20 -3.04
CA GLN A 292 -4.54 30.50 -3.54
C GLN A 292 -5.62 31.25 -4.32
N LYS A 293 -6.32 30.55 -5.22
CA LYS A 293 -7.42 31.14 -6.01
C LYS A 293 -8.57 31.63 -5.14
N ALA A 294 -8.81 30.97 -4.01
CA ALA A 294 -9.81 31.36 -3.02
C ALA A 294 -9.32 32.48 -2.07
N GLY A 295 -8.09 32.97 -2.23
CA GLY A 295 -7.53 34.06 -1.44
C GLY A 295 -6.87 33.67 -0.12
N TYR A 296 -6.63 32.37 0.10
CA TYR A 296 -5.92 31.91 1.29
C TYR A 296 -4.41 32.05 1.16
N SER A 297 -3.74 32.36 2.28
CA SER A 297 -2.29 32.53 2.34
C SER A 297 -1.52 31.23 2.41
N GLY A 298 -2.18 30.08 2.60
CA GLY A 298 -1.54 28.77 2.75
C GLY A 298 -2.49 27.60 2.67
N LEU A 299 -1.91 26.41 2.83
CA LEU A 299 -2.58 25.12 2.85
C LEU A 299 -2.05 24.28 4.01
N VAL A 300 -2.94 23.68 4.80
CA VAL A 300 -2.57 22.71 5.85
C VAL A 300 -2.52 21.31 5.27
N LEU A 301 -1.45 20.55 5.56
CA LEU A 301 -1.33 19.14 5.28
C LEU A 301 -1.46 18.36 6.58
N ALA A 302 -2.60 17.68 6.77
CA ALA A 302 -2.90 16.91 7.98
C ALA A 302 -2.47 15.44 7.78
N ALA A 303 -1.54 14.94 8.61
CA ALA A 303 -0.88 13.67 8.41
C ALA A 303 -0.43 13.03 9.75
N PHE A 304 -0.02 11.76 9.72
CA PHE A 304 0.73 11.16 10.83
C PHE A 304 2.09 11.85 11.01
N GLU A 305 2.67 11.78 12.20
CA GLU A 305 3.97 12.40 12.48
C GLU A 305 5.07 11.97 11.50
N THR A 306 5.16 10.68 11.19
CA THR A 306 6.15 10.15 10.23
C THR A 306 5.89 10.58 8.78
N GLN A 307 4.64 10.77 8.39
CA GLN A 307 4.26 11.32 7.09
C GLN A 307 4.60 12.81 7.01
N LYS A 308 4.30 13.55 8.08
CA LYS A 308 4.62 14.97 8.21
C LYS A 308 6.11 15.23 7.96
N GLN A 309 7.00 14.48 8.64
CA GLN A 309 8.45 14.61 8.46
C GLN A 309 8.91 14.41 7.00
N PHE A 310 8.23 13.57 6.24
CA PHE A 310 8.49 13.40 4.82
C PHE A 310 7.88 14.53 3.99
N LEU A 311 6.66 14.96 4.29
CA LEU A 311 5.96 16.02 3.57
C LEU A 311 6.65 17.38 3.71
N GLU A 312 7.20 17.70 4.89
CA GLU A 312 7.98 18.91 5.15
C GLU A 312 9.19 19.05 4.21
N GLN A 313 9.77 17.93 3.79
CA GLN A 313 10.88 17.93 2.82
C GLN A 313 10.43 18.26 1.39
N LEU A 314 9.17 17.96 1.05
CA LEU A 314 8.61 18.18 -0.28
C LEU A 314 7.90 19.52 -0.41
N TYR A 315 7.29 19.98 0.66
CA TYR A 315 6.40 21.15 0.70
C TYR A 315 6.88 22.12 1.80
N PRO A 316 7.90 22.93 1.51
CA PRO A 316 8.48 23.80 2.53
C PRO A 316 7.56 24.99 2.88
N PRO A 317 7.65 25.51 4.15
CA PRO A 317 7.00 26.75 4.53
C PRO A 317 7.52 27.94 3.66
N PRO A 318 6.83 29.09 3.62
CA PRO A 318 5.73 29.47 4.51
C PRO A 318 4.32 29.15 3.98
N PHE A 319 4.19 28.61 2.76
CA PHE A 319 2.86 28.36 2.18
C PHE A 319 2.20 27.10 2.76
N TYR A 320 3.00 26.08 3.14
CA TYR A 320 2.48 24.83 3.70
C TYR A 320 2.64 24.81 5.22
N GLU A 321 1.55 24.55 5.91
CA GLU A 321 1.48 24.27 7.34
C GLU A 321 1.17 22.79 7.56
N PHE A 322 1.49 22.26 8.75
CA PHE A 322 1.37 20.84 9.02
C PHE A 322 0.61 20.59 10.33
N ALA A 323 -0.45 19.79 10.24
CA ALA A 323 -1.18 19.31 11.38
C ALA A 323 -0.90 17.80 11.58
N VAL A 324 -0.62 17.40 12.83
CA VAL A 324 -0.46 15.99 13.19
C VAL A 324 -1.81 15.41 13.56
N ILE A 325 -2.16 14.30 12.91
CA ILE A 325 -3.36 13.54 13.24
C ILE A 325 -3.01 12.56 14.35
N PRO A 326 -3.66 12.66 15.52
CA PRO A 326 -3.42 11.77 16.65
C PRO A 326 -3.87 10.32 16.36
N ASP A 327 -3.16 9.35 16.93
CA ASP A 327 -3.45 7.92 16.71
C ASP A 327 -4.78 7.47 17.31
N ASP A 328 -5.28 8.12 18.36
CA ASP A 328 -6.57 7.85 19.00
C ASP A 328 -7.75 8.12 18.07
N ILE A 329 -7.68 9.16 17.25
CA ILE A 329 -8.69 9.46 16.22
C ILE A 329 -8.85 8.28 15.24
N ILE A 330 -7.76 7.60 14.91
CA ILE A 330 -7.78 6.43 14.03
C ILE A 330 -8.48 5.26 14.70
N THR A 331 -8.29 5.10 16.01
CA THR A 331 -9.00 4.08 16.79
C THR A 331 -10.50 4.34 16.77
N ILE A 332 -10.93 5.58 16.94
CA ILE A 332 -12.34 5.99 16.84
C ILE A 332 -12.94 5.67 15.47
N LEU A 333 -12.20 5.93 14.37
CA LEU A 333 -12.65 5.58 13.01
C LEU A 333 -12.80 4.07 12.80
N LYS A 334 -11.90 3.27 13.38
CA LYS A 334 -11.97 1.81 13.30
C LYS A 334 -13.18 1.25 14.08
N GLU A 335 -13.45 1.79 15.24
CA GLU A 335 -14.56 1.37 16.10
C GLU A 335 -15.91 1.88 15.61
N GLY A 336 -15.99 3.10 15.12
CA GLY A 336 -17.20 3.72 14.57
C GLY A 336 -17.68 3.07 13.27
N GLY A 337 -16.84 2.36 12.55
CA GLY A 337 -17.22 1.57 11.37
C GLY A 337 -18.01 0.30 11.71
N THR A 338 -18.04 -0.12 12.98
CA THR A 338 -18.76 -1.33 13.44
C THR A 338 -20.12 -1.04 14.07
N HIS A 339 -20.48 0.22 14.30
CA HIS A 339 -21.75 0.63 14.88
C HIS A 339 -22.58 1.49 13.91
N ALA A 340 -22.99 0.92 12.77
CA ALA A 340 -24.22 1.37 12.14
C ALA A 340 -25.37 0.69 12.92
N PRO A 341 -26.33 1.43 13.52
CA PRO A 341 -27.51 0.79 14.09
C PRO A 341 -28.28 0.09 12.95
N PRO A 342 -28.86 -1.08 13.22
CA PRO A 342 -29.72 -1.70 12.23
C PRO A 342 -30.92 -0.77 12.01
N VAL A 343 -31.15 -0.42 10.76
CA VAL A 343 -32.37 0.22 10.30
C VAL A 343 -33.46 -0.85 10.13
#